data_05903b391bf81c83589eed36949a70d5
#
_entry.id   05903b391bf81c83589eed36949a70d5
#
_cell.length_a   1.000
_cell.length_b   1.000
_cell.length_c   1.000
_cell.angle_alpha   90.00
_cell.angle_beta   90.00
_cell.angle_gamma   90.00
#
_symmetry.space_group_name_H-M   'P 1'
#
loop_
_entity.id
_entity.type
_entity.pdbx_description
1 polymer ?
#
loop_
_entity_poly.entity_id
_entity_poly.type
_entity_poly.pdbx_seq_one_letter_code
_entity_poly.pdbx_strand_id
1 'polypeptide(L)'
;MSRRKKGGGRFFGQTTRKGTSRVFNFERISPLTHKTQTGEMATIQKELRSLKPEVQKNAIKRVVAGMTIGTDMSILFADVVNLMQSNDLELKKMVYLYTMKYAKANPDLAILAINTFKKDTRDPNPLIRALAVRTMGCLHLEKIAEYLCDPLQRCLKDEDPYVKKTAAVCVAKLYVSLRLSFITLTH
;
A
#
# COMPACT_ATOMS: atom_id res chain seq x y z
N MET A 1 18.39 63.73 -47.38
CA MET A 1 18.14 62.70 -48.38
C MET A 1 18.24 61.30 -47.74
N SER A 2 17.15 60.69 -47.72
CA SER A 2 16.72 59.34 -47.40
C SER A 2 17.62 58.18 -47.81
N ARG A 3 17.81 57.17 -46.97
CA ARG A 3 17.62 55.76 -47.37
C ARG A 3 17.65 54.83 -46.15
N ARG A 4 16.50 54.25 -45.89
CA ARG A 4 16.26 53.08 -44.98
C ARG A 4 17.01 51.87 -45.58
N LYS A 5 17.64 51.07 -44.69
CA LYS A 5 17.95 49.64 -44.93
C LYS A 5 17.33 48.77 -43.86
N LYS A 6 16.50 47.83 -44.33
CA LYS A 6 15.82 46.79 -43.57
C LYS A 6 16.84 45.77 -43.06
N GLY A 7 16.79 45.45 -41.76
CA GLY A 7 17.52 44.36 -41.17
C GLY A 7 16.68 43.06 -41.20
N GLY A 8 17.29 41.99 -41.70
CA GLY A 8 16.71 40.65 -41.74
C GLY A 8 16.79 39.96 -40.35
N GLY A 9 15.65 39.59 -39.81
CA GLY A 9 15.58 38.77 -38.63
C GLY A 9 15.92 37.31 -38.95
N ARG A 10 16.85 36.73 -38.18
CA ARG A 10 17.12 35.29 -38.20
C ARG A 10 16.11 34.59 -37.31
N PHE A 11 15.33 33.71 -37.92
CA PHE A 11 14.48 32.75 -37.22
C PHE A 11 15.35 31.70 -36.54
N PHE A 12 15.38 31.68 -35.22
CA PHE A 12 15.88 30.54 -34.45
C PHE A 12 14.76 29.49 -34.39
N GLY A 13 14.98 28.38 -35.08
CA GLY A 13 14.09 27.22 -35.00
C GLY A 13 14.16 26.56 -33.62
N GLN A 14 13.08 26.64 -32.88
CA GLN A 14 12.87 25.82 -31.69
C GLN A 14 12.49 24.40 -32.11
N THR A 15 13.42 23.47 -31.95
CA THR A 15 13.12 22.03 -31.99
C THR A 15 12.35 21.64 -30.74
N THR A 16 11.03 21.56 -30.83
CA THR A 16 10.19 20.98 -29.83
C THR A 16 10.42 19.47 -29.78
N ARG A 17 11.15 19.00 -28.78
CA ARG A 17 11.17 17.57 -28.40
C ARG A 17 9.76 17.16 -27.98
N LYS A 18 9.09 16.37 -28.80
CA LYS A 18 7.84 15.65 -28.44
C LYS A 18 8.17 14.63 -27.35
N GLY A 19 8.08 15.03 -26.10
CA GLY A 19 7.99 14.13 -24.98
C GLY A 19 6.61 13.47 -25.02
N THR A 20 6.54 12.20 -25.38
CA THR A 20 5.34 11.38 -25.24
C THR A 20 5.13 11.10 -23.75
N SER A 21 4.58 12.05 -23.02
CA SER A 21 3.94 11.77 -21.74
C SER A 21 2.70 10.93 -22.07
N ARG A 22 2.75 9.64 -21.74
CA ARG A 22 1.54 8.81 -21.65
C ARG A 22 0.69 9.40 -20.53
N VAL A 23 -0.14 10.35 -20.86
CA VAL A 23 -1.24 10.79 -20.02
C VAL A 23 -2.16 9.60 -19.90
N PHE A 24 -2.22 9.01 -18.71
CA PHE A 24 -3.24 8.03 -18.37
C PHE A 24 -4.59 8.71 -18.54
N ASN A 25 -5.33 8.29 -19.56
CA ASN A 25 -6.66 8.80 -19.86
C ASN A 25 -7.60 8.37 -18.71
N PHE A 26 -7.80 9.26 -17.76
CA PHE A 26 -8.65 9.09 -16.57
C PHE A 26 -10.15 9.22 -16.88
N GLU A 27 -10.53 9.54 -18.12
CA GLU A 27 -11.90 9.93 -18.48
C GLU A 27 -12.85 8.78 -18.89
N ARG A 28 -12.46 7.52 -18.69
CA ARG A 28 -13.32 6.38 -19.07
C ARG A 28 -13.76 5.49 -17.91
N ILE A 29 -13.93 6.04 -16.73
CA ILE A 29 -14.59 5.32 -15.64
C ILE A 29 -16.00 5.91 -15.51
N SER A 30 -16.95 5.33 -16.25
CA SER A 30 -18.37 5.55 -16.04
C SER A 30 -18.74 5.23 -14.60
N PRO A 31 -19.63 6.01 -13.93
CA PRO A 31 -20.10 5.68 -12.59
C PRO A 31 -20.81 4.33 -12.64
N LEU A 32 -20.17 3.30 -12.10
CA LEU A 32 -20.74 1.96 -11.94
C LEU A 32 -21.98 2.09 -11.04
N THR A 33 -23.15 1.83 -11.58
CA THR A 33 -24.38 1.78 -10.82
C THR A 33 -24.27 0.74 -9.71
N HIS A 34 -24.87 0.98 -8.56
CA HIS A 34 -24.78 0.17 -7.33
C HIS A 34 -25.00 -1.34 -7.56
N LYS A 35 -25.79 -1.71 -8.55
CA LYS A 35 -26.12 -3.10 -8.90
C LYS A 35 -24.98 -3.84 -9.63
N THR A 36 -24.15 -3.12 -10.38
CA THR A 36 -22.96 -3.65 -11.05
C THR A 36 -21.81 -3.90 -10.05
N GLN A 37 -21.70 -3.06 -9.02
CA GLN A 37 -20.68 -3.18 -7.96
C GLN A 37 -20.84 -4.48 -7.17
N THR A 38 -22.06 -4.89 -6.82
CA THR A 38 -22.31 -6.10 -6.02
C THR A 38 -21.90 -7.39 -6.78
N GLY A 39 -22.20 -7.46 -8.06
CA GLY A 39 -21.79 -8.60 -8.91
C GLY A 39 -20.28 -8.66 -9.13
N GLU A 40 -19.63 -7.52 -9.27
CA GLU A 40 -18.18 -7.43 -9.43
C GLU A 40 -17.45 -7.81 -8.14
N MET A 41 -17.94 -7.38 -6.97
CA MET A 41 -17.39 -7.76 -5.66
C MET A 41 -17.46 -9.28 -5.43
N ALA A 42 -18.59 -9.91 -5.73
CA ALA A 42 -18.75 -11.37 -5.63
C ALA A 42 -17.76 -12.12 -6.53
N THR A 43 -17.53 -11.60 -7.74
CA THR A 43 -16.53 -12.17 -8.67
C THR A 43 -15.13 -12.04 -8.12
N ILE A 44 -14.73 -10.85 -7.64
CA ILE A 44 -13.43 -10.61 -7.02
C ILE A 44 -13.23 -11.52 -5.80
N GLN A 45 -14.26 -11.67 -4.96
CA GLN A 45 -14.21 -12.54 -3.80
C GLN A 45 -13.95 -14.01 -4.18
N LYS A 46 -14.62 -14.51 -5.21
CA LYS A 46 -14.40 -15.86 -5.74
C LYS A 46 -12.98 -16.04 -6.30
N GLU A 47 -12.47 -15.03 -7.01
CA GLU A 47 -11.11 -15.03 -7.55
C GLU A 47 -10.04 -15.00 -6.45
N LEU A 48 -10.24 -14.23 -5.35
CA LEU A 48 -9.35 -14.21 -4.18
C LEU A 48 -9.24 -15.58 -3.50
N ARG A 49 -10.33 -16.36 -3.52
CA ARG A 49 -10.39 -17.73 -2.96
C ARG A 49 -9.89 -18.81 -3.92
N SER A 50 -9.49 -18.44 -5.13
CA SER A 50 -8.97 -19.38 -6.13
C SER A 50 -7.64 -19.97 -5.67
N LEU A 51 -7.40 -21.24 -6.03
CA LEU A 51 -6.10 -21.89 -5.78
C LEU A 51 -5.00 -21.48 -6.78
N LYS A 52 -5.36 -20.71 -7.82
CA LYS A 52 -4.41 -20.27 -8.86
C LYS A 52 -3.77 -18.94 -8.47
N PRO A 53 -2.43 -18.88 -8.26
CA PRO A 53 -1.74 -17.67 -7.82
C PRO A 53 -1.92 -16.47 -8.74
N GLU A 54 -1.95 -16.68 -10.06
CA GLU A 54 -2.16 -15.61 -11.05
C GLU A 54 -3.56 -14.99 -10.95
N VAL A 55 -4.57 -15.81 -10.67
CA VAL A 55 -5.95 -15.34 -10.49
C VAL A 55 -6.03 -14.49 -9.21
N GLN A 56 -5.46 -14.96 -8.12
CA GLN A 56 -5.38 -14.22 -6.86
C GLN A 56 -4.65 -12.88 -7.04
N LYS A 57 -3.53 -12.90 -7.79
CA LYS A 57 -2.73 -11.70 -8.05
C LYS A 57 -3.49 -10.66 -8.87
N ASN A 58 -4.25 -11.09 -9.87
CA ASN A 58 -5.09 -10.19 -10.65
C ASN A 58 -6.27 -9.66 -9.83
N ALA A 59 -6.87 -10.49 -8.99
CA ALA A 59 -7.96 -10.09 -8.11
C ALA A 59 -7.48 -9.02 -7.10
N ILE A 60 -6.34 -9.22 -6.43
CA ILE A 60 -5.82 -8.23 -5.47
C ILE A 60 -5.40 -6.92 -6.15
N LYS A 61 -4.91 -6.95 -7.40
CA LYS A 61 -4.66 -5.73 -8.19
C LYS A 61 -5.94 -4.92 -8.41
N ARG A 62 -7.05 -5.59 -8.72
CA ARG A 62 -8.37 -4.94 -8.86
C ARG A 62 -8.87 -4.38 -7.53
N VAL A 63 -8.68 -5.11 -6.42
CA VAL A 63 -9.02 -4.62 -5.07
C VAL A 63 -8.25 -3.36 -4.74
N VAL A 64 -6.93 -3.34 -4.96
CA VAL A 64 -6.09 -2.16 -4.69
C VAL A 64 -6.47 -1.00 -5.61
N ALA A 65 -6.76 -1.25 -6.88
CA ALA A 65 -7.23 -0.22 -7.80
C ALA A 65 -8.57 0.38 -7.33
N GLY A 66 -9.55 -0.45 -6.96
CA GLY A 66 -10.83 0.01 -6.40
C GLY A 66 -10.64 0.84 -5.12
N MET A 67 -9.77 0.36 -4.22
CA MET A 67 -9.40 1.09 -3.01
C MET A 67 -8.80 2.47 -3.29
N THR A 68 -7.99 2.62 -4.34
CA THR A 68 -7.33 3.90 -4.68
C THR A 68 -8.28 4.91 -5.28
N ILE A 69 -9.31 4.48 -6.00
CA ILE A 69 -10.37 5.35 -6.52
C ILE A 69 -11.48 5.64 -5.51
N GLY A 70 -11.35 5.11 -4.29
CA GLY A 70 -12.28 5.41 -3.19
C GLY A 70 -13.45 4.44 -3.05
N THR A 71 -13.49 3.34 -3.80
CA THR A 71 -14.50 2.30 -3.61
C THR A 71 -14.24 1.57 -2.29
N ASP A 72 -15.31 1.38 -1.50
CA ASP A 72 -15.19 0.60 -0.26
C ASP A 72 -15.03 -0.88 -0.57
N MET A 73 -13.85 -1.40 -0.23
CA MET A 73 -13.48 -2.82 -0.40
C MET A 73 -13.40 -3.55 0.94
N SER A 74 -13.90 -2.97 2.04
CA SER A 74 -13.78 -3.52 3.39
C SER A 74 -14.40 -4.91 3.55
N ILE A 75 -15.45 -5.21 2.79
CA ILE A 75 -16.12 -6.52 2.79
C ILE A 75 -15.19 -7.68 2.40
N LEU A 76 -14.12 -7.40 1.66
CA LEU A 76 -13.14 -8.40 1.21
C LEU A 76 -12.02 -8.65 2.23
N PHE A 77 -12.08 -8.01 3.44
CA PHE A 77 -10.96 -8.01 4.40
C PHE A 77 -10.50 -9.42 4.78
N ALA A 78 -11.42 -10.30 5.13
CA ALA A 78 -11.08 -11.67 5.52
C ALA A 78 -10.40 -12.45 4.39
N ASP A 79 -10.93 -12.33 3.16
CA ASP A 79 -10.39 -13.04 2.00
C ASP A 79 -9.00 -12.51 1.61
N VAL A 80 -8.79 -11.19 1.70
CA VAL A 80 -7.49 -10.56 1.42
C VAL A 80 -6.46 -10.93 2.50
N VAL A 81 -6.83 -10.93 3.79
CA VAL A 81 -5.91 -11.33 4.87
C VAL A 81 -5.45 -12.78 4.72
N ASN A 82 -6.30 -13.68 4.24
CA ASN A 82 -5.91 -15.07 3.98
C ASN A 82 -4.77 -15.17 2.94
N LEU A 83 -4.69 -14.24 1.98
CA LEU A 83 -3.61 -14.20 0.99
C LEU A 83 -2.25 -13.80 1.56
N MET A 84 -2.19 -13.31 2.81
CA MET A 84 -0.90 -13.00 3.49
C MET A 84 -0.01 -14.22 3.63
N GLN A 85 -0.57 -15.44 3.59
CA GLN A 85 0.18 -16.70 3.67
C GLN A 85 1.01 -17.00 2.41
N SER A 86 0.77 -16.30 1.31
CA SER A 86 1.54 -16.46 0.07
C SER A 86 3.00 -16.06 0.25
N ASN A 87 3.90 -16.74 -0.46
CA ASN A 87 5.34 -16.40 -0.50
C ASN A 87 5.67 -15.37 -1.62
N ASP A 88 4.70 -15.00 -2.46
CA ASP A 88 4.91 -13.98 -3.51
C ASP A 88 5.04 -12.59 -2.89
N LEU A 89 6.21 -11.98 -3.04
CA LEU A 89 6.50 -10.65 -2.50
C LEU A 89 5.60 -9.56 -3.11
N GLU A 90 5.25 -9.65 -4.40
CA GLU A 90 4.38 -8.66 -5.05
C GLU A 90 2.98 -8.74 -4.48
N LEU A 91 2.46 -9.96 -4.32
CA LEU A 91 1.15 -10.20 -3.72
C LEU A 91 1.14 -9.71 -2.25
N LYS A 92 2.16 -10.07 -1.44
CA LYS A 92 2.29 -9.59 -0.06
C LYS A 92 2.27 -8.06 0.03
N LYS A 93 2.99 -7.35 -0.85
CA LYS A 93 2.99 -5.87 -0.85
C LYS A 93 1.58 -5.30 -1.02
N MET A 94 0.79 -5.85 -1.92
CA MET A 94 -0.58 -5.40 -2.18
C MET A 94 -1.52 -5.71 -1.02
N VAL A 95 -1.43 -6.93 -0.48
CA VAL A 95 -2.22 -7.35 0.69
C VAL A 95 -1.90 -6.50 1.91
N TYR A 96 -0.63 -6.19 2.15
CA TYR A 96 -0.20 -5.35 3.27
C TYR A 96 -0.65 -3.91 3.13
N LEU A 97 -0.60 -3.35 1.91
CA LEU A 97 -1.15 -2.02 1.62
C LEU A 97 -2.65 -1.97 1.92
N TYR A 98 -3.39 -2.98 1.48
CA TYR A 98 -4.82 -3.10 1.77
C TYR A 98 -5.09 -3.19 3.28
N THR A 99 -4.35 -4.07 3.98
CA THR A 99 -4.49 -4.26 5.43
C THR A 99 -4.23 -2.98 6.21
N MET A 100 -3.19 -2.20 5.85
CA MET A 100 -2.93 -0.90 6.47
C MET A 100 -4.11 0.07 6.36
N LYS A 101 -4.83 0.06 5.23
CA LYS A 101 -5.96 0.96 5.02
C LYS A 101 -7.18 0.54 5.84
N TYR A 102 -7.50 -0.75 5.85
CA TYR A 102 -8.76 -1.26 6.42
C TYR A 102 -8.65 -1.82 7.85
N ALA A 103 -7.44 -1.95 8.38
CA ALA A 103 -7.23 -2.50 9.73
C ALA A 103 -7.94 -1.70 10.84
N LYS A 104 -8.02 -0.38 10.69
CA LYS A 104 -8.70 0.49 11.67
C LYS A 104 -10.20 0.25 11.72
N ALA A 105 -10.82 -0.05 10.57
CA ALA A 105 -12.25 -0.34 10.48
C ALA A 105 -12.58 -1.77 10.97
N ASN A 106 -11.60 -2.67 10.96
CA ASN A 106 -11.77 -4.08 11.31
C ASN A 106 -10.70 -4.53 12.33
N PRO A 107 -10.69 -3.99 13.56
CA PRO A 107 -9.63 -4.24 14.55
C PRO A 107 -9.50 -5.70 14.95
N ASP A 108 -10.61 -6.43 15.09
CA ASP A 108 -10.61 -7.83 15.49
C ASP A 108 -10.00 -8.73 14.40
N LEU A 109 -10.29 -8.45 13.13
CA LEU A 109 -9.69 -9.16 12.01
C LEU A 109 -8.22 -8.74 11.80
N ALA A 110 -7.86 -7.51 12.13
CA ALA A 110 -6.48 -7.04 12.10
C ALA A 110 -5.58 -7.81 13.08
N ILE A 111 -6.13 -8.26 14.22
CA ILE A 111 -5.40 -9.11 15.17
C ILE A 111 -4.94 -10.42 14.50
N LEU A 112 -5.75 -11.01 13.63
CA LEU A 112 -5.35 -12.21 12.88
C LEU A 112 -4.14 -11.96 11.97
N ALA A 113 -4.06 -10.77 11.38
CA ALA A 113 -2.94 -10.37 10.54
C ALA A 113 -1.62 -10.26 11.33
N ILE A 114 -1.67 -9.93 12.63
CA ILE A 114 -0.48 -9.78 13.47
C ILE A 114 0.33 -11.06 13.55
N ASN A 115 -0.30 -12.21 13.67
CA ASN A 115 0.39 -13.49 13.73
C ASN A 115 1.18 -13.74 12.44
N THR A 116 0.62 -13.36 11.29
CA THR A 116 1.33 -13.45 10.00
C THR A 116 2.47 -12.44 9.93
N PHE A 117 2.28 -11.21 10.40
CA PHE A 117 3.38 -10.23 10.48
C PHE A 117 4.51 -10.73 11.37
N LYS A 118 4.20 -11.28 12.56
CA LYS A 118 5.22 -11.88 13.44
C LYS A 118 5.99 -13.00 12.75
N LYS A 119 5.31 -13.84 11.97
CA LYS A 119 5.95 -14.88 11.18
C LYS A 119 6.85 -14.27 10.11
N ASP A 120 6.36 -13.30 9.37
CA ASP A 120 7.08 -12.67 8.26
C ASP A 120 8.29 -11.82 8.73
N THR A 121 8.32 -11.36 9.99
CA THR A 121 9.56 -10.77 10.56
C THR A 121 10.69 -11.77 10.77
N ARG A 122 10.46 -13.06 10.54
CA ARG A 122 11.46 -14.14 10.59
C ARG A 122 11.70 -14.76 9.23
N ASP A 123 11.14 -14.20 8.17
CA ASP A 123 11.29 -14.70 6.80
C ASP A 123 12.77 -14.65 6.38
N PRO A 124 13.28 -15.65 5.64
CA PRO A 124 14.63 -15.62 5.10
C PRO A 124 14.90 -14.42 4.18
N ASN A 125 13.87 -13.92 3.50
CA ASN A 125 13.96 -12.75 2.63
C ASN A 125 13.90 -11.43 3.42
N PRO A 126 14.98 -10.61 3.45
CA PRO A 126 15.01 -9.36 4.19
C PRO A 126 13.96 -8.35 3.70
N LEU A 127 13.55 -8.42 2.44
CA LEU A 127 12.50 -7.55 1.91
C LEU A 127 11.13 -7.87 2.54
N ILE A 128 10.85 -9.15 2.82
CA ILE A 128 9.62 -9.57 3.50
C ILE A 128 9.69 -9.15 4.97
N ARG A 129 10.82 -9.36 5.65
CA ARG A 129 11.01 -8.90 7.05
C ARG A 129 10.78 -7.39 7.17
N ALA A 130 11.42 -6.60 6.31
CA ALA A 130 11.27 -5.15 6.31
C ALA A 130 9.85 -4.70 5.97
N LEU A 131 9.16 -5.38 5.04
CA LEU A 131 7.79 -5.09 4.68
C LEU A 131 6.84 -5.33 5.86
N ALA A 132 6.99 -6.46 6.57
CA ALA A 132 6.21 -6.78 7.75
C ALA A 132 6.38 -5.71 8.84
N VAL A 133 7.63 -5.38 9.19
CA VAL A 133 7.95 -4.34 10.18
C VAL A 133 7.36 -2.98 9.81
N ARG A 134 7.51 -2.56 8.56
CA ARG A 134 6.95 -1.30 8.07
C ARG A 134 5.44 -1.24 8.24
N THR A 135 4.76 -2.34 7.89
CA THR A 135 3.29 -2.44 7.99
C THR A 135 2.85 -2.37 9.43
N MET A 136 3.53 -3.09 10.33
CA MET A 136 3.26 -3.05 11.77
C MET A 136 3.34 -1.63 12.33
N GLY A 137 4.36 -0.84 11.94
CA GLY A 137 4.51 0.56 12.36
C GLY A 137 3.46 1.52 11.78
N CYS A 138 2.70 1.09 10.78
CA CYS A 138 1.60 1.86 10.21
C CYS A 138 0.22 1.46 10.75
N LEU A 139 0.12 0.34 11.46
CA LEU A 139 -1.09 -0.09 12.13
C LEU A 139 -1.21 0.64 13.47
N HIS A 140 -1.89 1.78 13.47
CA HIS A 140 -2.11 2.60 14.66
C HIS A 140 -3.23 2.01 15.53
N LEU A 141 -3.03 0.82 16.07
CA LEU A 141 -3.98 0.12 16.93
C LEU A 141 -3.33 -0.05 18.31
N GLU A 142 -3.84 0.66 19.31
CA GLU A 142 -3.31 0.62 20.70
C GLU A 142 -3.25 -0.80 21.27
N LYS A 143 -4.30 -1.60 20.99
CA LYS A 143 -4.39 -3.01 21.41
C LYS A 143 -3.28 -3.90 20.83
N ILE A 144 -2.56 -3.44 19.81
CA ILE A 144 -1.53 -4.24 19.13
C ILE A 144 -0.12 -3.86 19.60
N ALA A 145 0.07 -2.73 20.26
CA ALA A 145 1.39 -2.22 20.62
C ALA A 145 2.22 -3.27 21.39
N GLU A 146 1.61 -3.99 22.33
CA GLU A 146 2.27 -5.04 23.11
C GLU A 146 2.79 -6.18 22.22
N TYR A 147 2.05 -6.54 21.17
CA TYR A 147 2.44 -7.62 20.25
C TYR A 147 3.56 -7.23 19.28
N LEU A 148 3.86 -5.93 19.19
CA LEU A 148 4.88 -5.40 18.27
C LEU A 148 6.28 -5.33 18.89
N CYS A 149 6.37 -5.29 20.23
CA CYS A 149 7.66 -5.09 20.92
C CYS A 149 8.70 -6.14 20.55
N ASP A 150 8.41 -7.44 20.68
CA ASP A 150 9.34 -8.51 20.39
C ASP A 150 9.79 -8.56 18.92
N PRO A 151 8.87 -8.49 17.93
CA PRO A 151 9.26 -8.42 16.52
C PRO A 151 10.16 -7.21 16.21
N LEU A 152 9.83 -6.04 16.74
CA LEU A 152 10.60 -4.82 16.52
C LEU A 152 12.00 -4.90 17.13
N GLN A 153 12.11 -5.37 18.38
CA GLN A 153 13.40 -5.55 19.04
C GLN A 153 14.31 -6.48 18.26
N ARG A 154 13.77 -7.57 17.70
CA ARG A 154 14.52 -8.50 16.85
C ARG A 154 14.97 -7.82 15.57
N CYS A 155 14.08 -7.12 14.86
CA CYS A 155 14.40 -6.46 13.60
C CYS A 155 15.38 -5.28 13.78
N LEU A 156 15.44 -4.64 14.95
CA LEU A 156 16.48 -3.66 15.29
C LEU A 156 17.89 -4.28 15.37
N LYS A 157 17.96 -5.58 15.67
CA LYS A 157 19.21 -6.36 15.74
C LYS A 157 19.43 -7.23 14.51
N ASP A 158 18.62 -7.09 13.45
CA ASP A 158 18.71 -7.87 12.22
C ASP A 158 20.09 -7.73 11.58
N GLU A 159 20.53 -8.75 10.82
CA GLU A 159 21.79 -8.70 10.09
C GLU A 159 21.74 -7.70 8.94
N ASP A 160 20.58 -7.60 8.28
CA ASP A 160 20.38 -6.75 7.12
C ASP A 160 20.16 -5.27 7.53
N PRO A 161 20.96 -4.32 7.00
CA PRO A 161 20.89 -2.90 7.36
C PRO A 161 19.58 -2.25 6.94
N TYR A 162 18.93 -2.72 5.89
CA TYR A 162 17.63 -2.21 5.44
C TYR A 162 16.52 -2.57 6.43
N VAL A 163 16.54 -3.78 6.99
CA VAL A 163 15.60 -4.22 8.04
C VAL A 163 15.81 -3.39 9.30
N LYS A 164 17.06 -3.22 9.77
CA LYS A 164 17.38 -2.35 10.93
C LYS A 164 16.86 -0.95 10.76
N LYS A 165 17.17 -0.31 9.63
CA LYS A 165 16.71 1.05 9.32
C LYS A 165 15.19 1.14 9.34
N THR A 166 14.51 0.17 8.74
CA THR A 166 13.05 0.13 8.69
C THR A 166 12.44 -0.06 10.08
N ALA A 167 13.05 -0.89 10.92
CA ALA A 167 12.63 -1.10 12.30
C ALA A 167 12.80 0.18 13.15
N ALA A 168 13.91 0.88 13.02
CA ALA A 168 14.13 2.15 13.72
C ALA A 168 13.07 3.21 13.35
N VAL A 169 12.76 3.35 12.06
CA VAL A 169 11.69 4.24 11.59
C VAL A 169 10.32 3.81 12.14
N CYS A 170 10.07 2.50 12.22
CA CYS A 170 8.83 1.96 12.78
C CYS A 170 8.68 2.34 14.26
N VAL A 171 9.71 2.16 15.07
CA VAL A 171 9.71 2.53 16.50
C VAL A 171 9.42 4.03 16.67
N ALA A 172 10.07 4.89 15.86
CA ALA A 172 9.82 6.32 15.91
C ALA A 172 8.34 6.66 15.60
N LYS A 173 7.75 6.02 14.59
CA LYS A 173 6.33 6.22 14.24
C LYS A 173 5.40 5.78 15.36
N LEU A 174 5.64 4.62 15.95
CA LEU A 174 4.83 4.11 17.05
C LEU A 174 4.91 5.02 18.27
N TYR A 175 6.11 5.52 18.61
CA TYR A 175 6.30 6.46 19.71
C TYR A 175 5.47 7.74 19.51
N VAL A 176 5.53 8.33 18.32
CA VAL A 176 4.74 9.54 18.00
C VAL A 176 3.25 9.25 18.07
N SER A 177 2.81 8.11 17.52
CA SER A 177 1.39 7.72 17.53
C SER A 177 0.85 7.53 18.94
N LEU A 178 1.56 6.78 19.79
CA LEU A 178 1.16 6.54 21.17
C LEU A 178 1.13 7.83 21.99
N ARG A 179 2.09 8.73 21.76
CA ARG A 179 2.11 10.02 22.44
C ARG A 179 0.95 10.93 22.06
N LEU A 180 0.57 10.95 20.79
CA LEU A 180 -0.59 11.71 20.31
C LEU A 180 -1.90 11.16 20.90
N SER A 181 -2.07 9.84 20.94
CA SER A 181 -3.24 9.21 21.57
C SER A 181 -3.34 9.56 23.06
N PHE A 182 -2.21 9.60 23.77
CA PHE A 182 -2.20 9.97 25.19
C PHE A 182 -2.62 11.43 25.42
N ILE A 183 -2.15 12.35 24.58
CA ILE A 183 -2.49 13.78 24.68
C ILE A 183 -3.99 14.01 24.39
N THR A 184 -4.58 13.29 23.43
CA THR A 184 -6.01 13.40 23.09
C THR A 184 -6.93 12.84 24.16
N LEU A 185 -6.46 11.94 25.02
CA LEU A 185 -7.23 11.37 26.14
C LEU A 185 -7.19 12.24 27.41
N THR A 186 -6.26 13.20 27.49
CA THR A 186 -6.08 14.10 28.65
C THR A 186 -6.76 15.47 28.49
N HIS A 187 -7.41 15.69 27.37
CA HIS A 187 -8.25 16.87 27.07
C HIS A 187 -9.71 16.45 26.87
#